data_f5ea121d7750c752dc5e959b6e07e429
#
_entry.id   f5ea121d7750c752dc5e959b6e07e429
#
_cell.length_a   1.000
_cell.length_b   1.000
_cell.length_c   1.000
_cell.angle_alpha   90.00
_cell.angle_beta   90.00
_cell.angle_gamma   90.00
#
_symmetry.space_group_name_H-M   'P 1'
#
loop_
_entity.id
_entity.type
_entity.pdbx_description
1 polymer ?
#
loop_
_entity_poly.entity_id
_entity_poly.type
_entity_poly.pdbx_seq_one_letter_code
_entity_poly.pdbx_strand_id
1 'polypeptide(L)'
;FSCSWAKLSVLAPLVDTLPFPFNEEIKGIADVSGLPLGEVMFFNVFYEIFTVCTSLVAEDTTGKLYHARNLDFGLFLGWDIKKHSWEIPEYLRPLTVNLDFQRNNKTIFKSTNFAGYVGMLTGMRPGIFTLTMNERFNIDGGYIGIIEWILGKRDGFWMSFLTRSVLENATSYAQAKDQLTNTKMLAPAYFILGGNRSGEGCVITRSRKACLDVWELDLKHGSWYVLETNYDRWKDPLFLDNRRTPAMKCLNETTQKKISLPAIYDVLSTKPVLNKLTTYTTLMEVSSGTFEAYLRDCPDPCIPW
;
A
#
# COMPACT_ATOMS: atom_id res chain seq x y z
N PHE A 1 -20.43 12.28 13.56
CA PHE A 1 -20.89 11.10 12.80
C PHE A 1 -21.79 10.22 13.65
N SER A 2 -23.09 10.58 13.76
CA SER A 2 -24.09 9.64 14.26
C SER A 2 -24.68 8.88 13.07
N CYS A 3 -23.85 8.14 12.36
CA CYS A 3 -24.36 7.14 11.44
C CYS A 3 -24.83 5.96 12.30
N SER A 4 -26.10 5.64 12.22
CA SER A 4 -26.78 4.62 13.03
C SER A 4 -25.97 3.31 13.03
N TRP A 5 -25.34 3.00 14.15
CA TRP A 5 -24.55 1.79 14.46
C TRP A 5 -25.28 0.49 14.06
N ALA A 6 -26.63 0.53 14.04
CA ALA A 6 -27.46 -0.59 13.61
C ALA A 6 -27.24 -1.02 12.13
N LYS A 7 -26.67 -0.16 11.29
CA LYS A 7 -26.49 -0.49 9.85
C LYS A 7 -25.21 -1.29 9.56
N LEU A 8 -24.20 -1.24 10.43
CA LEU A 8 -22.94 -1.98 10.22
C LEU A 8 -23.03 -3.43 10.74
N SER A 9 -24.00 -3.75 11.57
CA SER A 9 -24.25 -5.15 12.01
C SER A 9 -24.51 -6.11 10.84
N VAL A 10 -25.00 -5.61 9.71
CA VAL A 10 -25.19 -6.37 8.46
C VAL A 10 -23.87 -6.96 7.93
N LEU A 11 -22.72 -6.36 8.25
CA LEU A 11 -21.43 -6.85 7.81
C LEU A 11 -20.85 -7.98 8.70
N ALA A 12 -21.34 -8.13 9.93
CA ALA A 12 -20.83 -9.14 10.85
C ALA A 12 -20.88 -10.58 10.29
N PRO A 13 -21.95 -11.05 9.64
CA PRO A 13 -21.99 -12.40 9.06
C PRO A 13 -20.98 -12.59 7.90
N LEU A 14 -20.53 -11.51 7.27
CA LEU A 14 -19.55 -11.60 6.18
C LEU A 14 -18.15 -11.99 6.69
N VAL A 15 -17.85 -11.78 7.97
CA VAL A 15 -16.56 -12.16 8.56
C VAL A 15 -16.31 -13.66 8.41
N ASP A 16 -17.31 -14.50 8.62
CA ASP A 16 -17.19 -15.96 8.48
C ASP A 16 -16.91 -16.42 7.04
N THR A 17 -17.10 -15.53 6.08
CA THR A 17 -16.83 -15.82 4.66
C THR A 17 -15.41 -15.44 4.24
N LEU A 18 -14.65 -14.77 5.10
CA LEU A 18 -13.25 -14.47 4.87
C LEU A 18 -12.39 -15.73 5.07
N PRO A 19 -11.28 -15.86 4.32
CA PRO A 19 -10.39 -16.99 4.52
C PRO A 19 -9.64 -16.91 5.85
N PHE A 20 -9.29 -18.07 6.40
CA PHE A 20 -8.36 -18.17 7.54
C PHE A 20 -6.97 -17.62 7.13
N PRO A 21 -6.27 -16.88 8.01
CA PRO A 21 -6.62 -16.54 9.40
C PRO A 21 -7.40 -15.22 9.58
N PHE A 22 -7.73 -14.49 8.53
CA PHE A 22 -8.27 -13.13 8.59
C PHE A 22 -9.60 -13.07 9.33
N ASN A 23 -10.49 -14.03 9.13
CA ASN A 23 -11.75 -14.11 9.84
C ASN A 23 -11.57 -14.20 11.36
N GLU A 24 -10.65 -15.05 11.81
CA GLU A 24 -10.39 -15.25 13.25
C GLU A 24 -9.68 -14.05 13.87
N GLU A 25 -8.77 -13.41 13.14
CA GLU A 25 -8.10 -12.20 13.59
C GLU A 25 -9.08 -11.03 13.75
N ILE A 26 -10.01 -10.83 12.80
CA ILE A 26 -11.06 -9.80 12.89
C ILE A 26 -11.96 -10.05 14.09
N LYS A 27 -12.36 -11.31 14.38
CA LYS A 27 -13.11 -11.67 15.57
C LYS A 27 -12.34 -11.38 16.85
N GLY A 28 -11.06 -11.79 16.90
CA GLY A 28 -10.19 -11.53 18.03
C GLY A 28 -10.00 -10.03 18.32
N ILE A 29 -9.88 -9.20 17.27
CA ILE A 29 -9.83 -7.74 17.40
C ILE A 29 -11.14 -7.21 17.99
N ALA A 30 -12.29 -7.67 17.50
CA ALA A 30 -13.59 -7.27 18.03
C ALA A 30 -13.74 -7.64 19.51
N ASP A 31 -13.36 -8.85 19.88
CA ASP A 31 -13.43 -9.34 21.25
C ASP A 31 -12.56 -8.52 22.22
N VAL A 32 -11.32 -8.23 21.83
CA VAL A 32 -10.36 -7.52 22.69
C VAL A 32 -10.66 -6.02 22.77
N SER A 33 -11.08 -5.41 21.64
CA SER A 33 -11.36 -3.98 21.58
C SER A 33 -12.75 -3.60 22.14
N GLY A 34 -13.67 -4.57 22.24
CA GLY A 34 -15.07 -4.33 22.57
C GLY A 34 -15.86 -3.64 21.45
N LEU A 35 -15.28 -3.50 20.27
CA LEU A 35 -15.97 -2.93 19.11
C LEU A 35 -16.92 -3.97 18.49
N PRO A 36 -18.08 -3.54 17.99
CA PRO A 36 -18.97 -4.44 17.25
C PRO A 36 -18.27 -5.11 16.06
N LEU A 37 -18.44 -6.41 15.88
CA LEU A 37 -17.78 -7.18 14.81
C LEU A 37 -17.99 -6.58 13.41
N GLY A 38 -19.18 -6.08 13.13
CA GLY A 38 -19.48 -5.43 11.85
C GLY A 38 -18.71 -4.14 11.60
N GLU A 39 -18.31 -3.44 12.66
CA GLU A 39 -17.45 -2.24 12.55
C GLU A 39 -16.01 -2.61 12.26
N VAL A 40 -15.47 -3.60 12.97
CA VAL A 40 -14.11 -4.10 12.69
C VAL A 40 -14.04 -4.63 11.26
N MET A 41 -15.06 -5.34 10.80
CA MET A 41 -15.17 -5.79 9.41
C MET A 41 -15.23 -4.61 8.43
N PHE A 42 -16.05 -3.59 8.73
CA PHE A 42 -16.16 -2.40 7.89
C PHE A 42 -14.83 -1.69 7.74
N PHE A 43 -14.07 -1.46 8.83
CA PHE A 43 -12.75 -0.86 8.76
C PHE A 43 -11.80 -1.67 7.88
N ASN A 44 -11.81 -2.99 7.98
CA ASN A 44 -10.96 -3.85 7.17
C ASN A 44 -11.30 -3.82 5.67
N VAL A 45 -12.57 -3.63 5.30
CA VAL A 45 -12.99 -3.43 3.90
C VAL A 45 -12.73 -2.00 3.43
N PHE A 46 -12.90 -1.01 4.31
CA PHE A 46 -12.74 0.40 3.99
C PHE A 46 -11.33 0.74 3.49
N TYR A 47 -10.29 0.10 4.06
CA TYR A 47 -8.91 0.28 3.62
C TYR A 47 -8.63 -0.21 2.19
N GLU A 48 -9.47 -1.07 1.65
CA GLU A 48 -9.34 -1.56 0.26
C GLU A 48 -9.79 -0.53 -0.79
N ILE A 49 -10.48 0.56 -0.37
CA ILE A 49 -11.21 1.43 -1.30
C ILE A 49 -10.68 2.87 -1.30
N PHE A 50 -10.03 3.33 -0.24
CA PHE A 50 -9.76 4.75 -0.01
C PHE A 50 -8.29 5.10 0.14
N THR A 51 -7.37 4.32 -0.43
CA THR A 51 -5.93 4.57 -0.36
C THR A 51 -5.42 5.27 -1.60
N VAL A 52 -4.72 6.38 -1.41
CA VAL A 52 -3.95 7.08 -2.43
C VAL A 52 -2.48 6.93 -2.06
N CYS A 53 -1.61 6.67 -3.01
CA CYS A 53 -0.25 6.27 -2.67
C CYS A 53 0.78 6.78 -3.67
N THR A 54 2.02 6.90 -3.20
CA THR A 54 3.20 6.99 -4.06
C THR A 54 4.21 5.96 -3.58
N SER A 55 4.61 5.05 -4.45
CA SER A 55 5.61 4.00 -4.14
C SER A 55 6.69 3.97 -5.21
N LEU A 56 7.93 3.69 -4.82
CA LEU A 56 9.06 3.59 -5.74
C LEU A 56 10.05 2.51 -5.31
N VAL A 57 10.69 1.88 -6.29
CA VAL A 57 11.90 1.08 -6.12
C VAL A 57 13.00 1.72 -6.97
N ALA A 58 14.16 1.94 -6.38
CA ALA A 58 15.30 2.53 -7.06
C ALA A 58 16.57 1.73 -6.78
N GLU A 59 17.48 1.67 -7.75
CA GLU A 59 18.75 0.99 -7.65
C GLU A 59 19.89 1.99 -7.81
N ASP A 60 20.87 1.93 -6.90
CA ASP A 60 22.08 2.74 -7.01
C ASP A 60 23.10 2.12 -7.98
N THR A 61 24.22 2.82 -8.19
CA THR A 61 25.28 2.36 -9.10
C THR A 61 26.06 1.13 -8.60
N THR A 62 25.82 0.69 -7.36
CA THR A 62 26.43 -0.52 -6.76
C THR A 62 25.52 -1.74 -6.86
N GLY A 63 24.29 -1.58 -7.36
CA GLY A 63 23.29 -2.63 -7.42
C GLY A 63 22.42 -2.76 -6.17
N LYS A 64 22.52 -1.81 -5.25
CA LYS A 64 21.74 -1.78 -4.03
C LYS A 64 20.35 -1.22 -4.28
N LEU A 65 19.32 -1.92 -3.79
CA LEU A 65 17.93 -1.58 -3.99
C LEU A 65 17.34 -0.88 -2.76
N TYR A 66 16.61 0.19 -3.03
CA TYR A 66 15.83 0.94 -2.06
C TYR A 66 14.37 0.92 -2.47
N HIS A 67 13.48 0.67 -1.53
CA HIS A 67 12.03 0.73 -1.73
C HIS A 67 11.42 1.68 -0.72
N ALA A 68 10.54 2.56 -1.16
CA ALA A 68 9.87 3.49 -0.26
C ALA A 68 8.47 3.85 -0.75
N ARG A 69 7.64 4.32 0.20
CA ARG A 69 6.30 4.81 -0.13
C ARG A 69 5.81 5.92 0.79
N ASN A 70 4.90 6.76 0.27
CA ASN A 70 3.91 7.49 1.04
C ASN A 70 2.57 6.73 0.99
N LEU A 71 1.92 6.56 2.13
CA LEU A 71 0.52 6.18 2.20
C LEU A 71 -0.31 7.43 2.47
N ASP A 72 -1.16 7.75 1.50
CA ASP A 72 -2.15 8.81 1.60
C ASP A 72 -3.52 8.15 1.76
N PHE A 73 -4.37 8.66 2.66
CA PHE A 73 -5.63 7.99 2.98
C PHE A 73 -6.78 8.96 3.18
N GLY A 74 -7.99 8.53 2.80
CA GLY A 74 -9.23 9.25 3.13
C GLY A 74 -9.67 10.25 2.08
N LEU A 75 -9.39 9.99 0.80
CA LEU A 75 -9.77 10.85 -0.31
C LEU A 75 -11.21 11.39 -0.20
N PHE A 76 -11.36 12.73 -0.18
CA PHE A 76 -12.62 13.48 -0.12
C PHE A 76 -13.49 13.25 1.13
N LEU A 77 -12.97 12.68 2.22
CA LEU A 77 -13.73 12.42 3.43
C LEU A 77 -13.31 13.33 4.58
N GLY A 78 -14.21 14.19 5.01
CA GLY A 78 -14.08 14.95 6.23
C GLY A 78 -13.02 16.07 6.20
N TRP A 79 -13.15 17.06 5.31
CA TRP A 79 -12.32 18.25 5.37
C TRP A 79 -12.73 19.18 6.51
N ASP A 80 -11.85 19.38 7.48
CA ASP A 80 -12.01 20.37 8.54
C ASP A 80 -11.47 21.72 8.08
N ILE A 81 -12.39 22.65 7.80
CA ILE A 81 -12.06 24.01 7.31
C ILE A 81 -11.26 24.81 8.37
N LYS A 82 -11.47 24.56 9.66
CA LYS A 82 -10.79 25.32 10.72
C LYS A 82 -9.36 24.84 10.93
N LYS A 83 -9.14 23.52 10.81
CA LYS A 83 -7.82 22.91 10.97
C LYS A 83 -7.03 22.85 9.68
N HIS A 84 -7.67 23.13 8.52
CA HIS A 84 -7.10 22.92 7.19
C HIS A 84 -6.49 21.51 7.04
N SER A 85 -7.22 20.50 7.51
CA SER A 85 -6.77 19.09 7.46
C SER A 85 -7.92 18.14 7.18
N TRP A 86 -7.59 16.94 6.73
CA TRP A 86 -8.54 15.85 6.55
C TRP A 86 -8.71 15.09 7.87
N GLU A 87 -9.95 14.82 8.28
CA GLU A 87 -10.23 14.11 9.53
C GLU A 87 -9.68 12.69 9.54
N ILE A 88 -9.79 11.96 8.43
CA ILE A 88 -9.37 10.56 8.37
C ILE A 88 -7.86 10.38 8.63
N PRO A 89 -6.93 11.09 7.95
CA PRO A 89 -5.51 11.01 8.31
C PRO A 89 -5.22 11.35 9.78
N GLU A 90 -5.91 12.34 10.35
CA GLU A 90 -5.74 12.72 11.76
C GLU A 90 -6.08 11.55 12.71
N TYR A 91 -7.14 10.77 12.39
CA TYR A 91 -7.51 9.59 13.17
C TYR A 91 -6.58 8.41 12.92
N LEU A 92 -6.00 8.28 11.71
CA LEU A 92 -5.18 7.13 11.36
C LEU A 92 -3.72 7.25 11.83
N ARG A 93 -3.17 8.45 11.91
CA ARG A 93 -1.79 8.66 12.38
C ARG A 93 -1.53 8.03 13.75
N PRO A 94 -2.36 8.26 14.80
CA PRO A 94 -2.19 7.62 16.11
C PRO A 94 -2.35 6.09 16.09
N LEU A 95 -3.05 5.54 15.09
CA LEU A 95 -3.27 4.11 14.93
C LEU A 95 -2.18 3.43 14.10
N THR A 96 -1.24 4.21 13.52
CA THR A 96 -0.14 3.65 12.73
C THR A 96 0.84 2.91 13.64
N VAL A 97 1.11 1.65 13.30
CA VAL A 97 1.98 0.75 14.06
C VAL A 97 2.97 0.05 13.15
N ASN A 98 4.16 -0.24 13.69
CA ASN A 98 5.11 -1.15 13.06
C ASN A 98 4.93 -2.54 13.65
N LEU A 99 4.75 -3.53 12.80
CA LEU A 99 4.50 -4.91 13.15
C LEU A 99 5.69 -5.78 12.75
N ASP A 100 6.08 -6.68 13.65
CA ASP A 100 7.04 -7.76 13.40
C ASP A 100 6.28 -9.09 13.47
N PHE A 101 5.99 -9.66 12.30
CA PHE A 101 5.32 -10.95 12.22
C PHE A 101 6.32 -12.08 12.41
N GLN A 102 6.09 -12.88 13.43
CA GLN A 102 6.99 -13.94 13.83
C GLN A 102 6.36 -15.32 13.73
N ARG A 103 7.16 -16.32 13.38
CA ARG A 103 6.83 -17.75 13.47
C ARG A 103 8.00 -18.46 14.15
N ASN A 104 7.74 -19.20 15.22
CA ASN A 104 8.77 -19.87 16.02
C ASN A 104 9.89 -18.91 16.47
N ASN A 105 9.53 -17.73 16.98
CA ASN A 105 10.43 -16.66 17.44
C ASN A 105 11.39 -16.13 16.35
N LYS A 106 11.03 -16.28 15.08
CA LYS A 106 11.78 -15.70 13.96
C LYS A 106 10.90 -14.76 13.16
N THR A 107 11.39 -13.56 12.88
CA THR A 107 10.74 -12.61 12.00
C THR A 107 10.52 -13.22 10.62
N ILE A 108 9.27 -13.24 10.17
CA ILE A 108 8.90 -13.64 8.81
C ILE A 108 8.89 -12.41 7.92
N PHE A 109 8.18 -11.37 8.36
CA PHE A 109 8.13 -10.09 7.67
C PHE A 109 7.87 -8.95 8.67
N LYS A 110 8.23 -7.73 8.26
CA LYS A 110 7.91 -6.47 8.95
C LYS A 110 6.90 -5.69 8.13
N SER A 111 6.03 -4.92 8.79
CA SER A 111 5.01 -4.11 8.13
C SER A 111 4.79 -2.80 8.87
N THR A 112 4.47 -1.71 8.14
CA THR A 112 3.81 -0.53 8.71
C THR A 112 2.33 -0.67 8.39
N ASN A 113 1.49 -0.58 9.40
CA ASN A 113 0.07 -0.87 9.30
C ASN A 113 -0.75 -0.02 10.28
N PHE A 114 -2.05 -0.22 10.32
CA PHE A 114 -2.94 0.42 11.29
C PHE A 114 -3.43 -0.60 12.31
N ALA A 115 -3.53 -0.19 13.57
CA ALA A 115 -4.09 -1.04 14.63
C ALA A 115 -5.51 -1.48 14.26
N GLY A 116 -5.76 -2.79 14.32
CA GLY A 116 -7.05 -3.39 13.96
C GLY A 116 -7.25 -3.72 12.49
N TYR A 117 -6.30 -3.40 11.62
CA TYR A 117 -6.31 -3.78 10.20
C TYR A 117 -5.48 -5.05 9.96
N VAL A 118 -6.10 -6.10 9.46
CA VAL A 118 -5.47 -7.42 9.27
C VAL A 118 -4.82 -7.62 7.90
N GLY A 119 -5.22 -6.84 6.90
CA GLY A 119 -4.56 -6.77 5.59
C GLY A 119 -3.22 -6.04 5.67
N MET A 120 -2.40 -6.12 4.62
CA MET A 120 -1.12 -5.40 4.54
C MET A 120 -1.06 -4.53 3.29
N LEU A 121 -0.51 -3.32 3.44
CA LEU A 121 -0.30 -2.36 2.33
C LEU A 121 1.18 -2.11 2.09
N THR A 122 2.02 -2.38 3.09
CA THR A 122 3.45 -2.10 3.11
C THR A 122 4.15 -3.18 3.91
N GLY A 123 5.17 -3.81 3.37
CA GLY A 123 5.93 -4.81 4.12
C GLY A 123 7.26 -5.16 3.51
N MET A 124 8.10 -5.78 4.33
CA MET A 124 9.40 -6.29 3.95
C MET A 124 9.60 -7.69 4.53
N ARG A 125 9.98 -8.63 3.69
CA ARG A 125 10.54 -9.90 4.10
C ARG A 125 12.06 -9.75 4.16
N PRO A 126 12.66 -9.67 5.36
CA PRO A 126 14.09 -9.35 5.50
C PRO A 126 14.98 -10.27 4.68
N GLY A 127 15.94 -9.70 3.94
CA GLY A 127 16.88 -10.44 3.10
C GLY A 127 16.28 -11.02 1.81
N ILE A 128 14.97 -10.85 1.53
CA ILE A 128 14.30 -11.49 0.40
C ILE A 128 13.64 -10.48 -0.52
N PHE A 129 12.64 -9.73 -0.05
CA PHE A 129 11.95 -8.72 -0.86
C PHE A 129 11.18 -7.71 0.00
N THR A 130 10.81 -6.61 -0.64
CA THR A 130 9.88 -5.57 -0.15
C THR A 130 8.66 -5.52 -1.04
N LEU A 131 7.50 -5.21 -0.47
CA LEU A 131 6.25 -5.14 -1.20
C LEU A 131 5.40 -3.98 -0.69
N THR A 132 4.92 -3.15 -1.62
CA THR A 132 3.85 -2.17 -1.36
C THR A 132 2.72 -2.36 -2.36
N MET A 133 1.51 -2.03 -1.93
CA MET A 133 0.32 -2.05 -2.78
C MET A 133 -0.27 -0.65 -2.87
N ASN A 134 -0.57 -0.20 -4.10
CA ASN A 134 -1.29 1.02 -4.38
C ASN A 134 -2.64 0.67 -5.02
N GLU A 135 -3.68 1.39 -4.66
CA GLU A 135 -4.97 1.26 -5.31
C GLU A 135 -4.89 1.74 -6.78
N ARG A 136 -5.54 1.00 -7.66
CA ARG A 136 -5.66 1.36 -9.08
C ARG A 136 -7.06 1.86 -9.35
N PHE A 137 -7.20 3.16 -9.52
CA PHE A 137 -8.48 3.77 -9.89
C PHE A 137 -8.85 3.36 -11.32
N ASN A 138 -9.82 2.47 -11.43
CA ASN A 138 -10.35 2.06 -12.70
C ASN A 138 -11.86 2.06 -12.67
N ILE A 139 -12.47 2.92 -13.49
CA ILE A 139 -13.92 3.03 -13.64
C ILE A 139 -14.49 1.75 -14.28
N ASP A 140 -13.69 1.03 -15.09
CA ASP A 140 -14.10 -0.22 -15.73
C ASP A 140 -14.15 -1.39 -14.73
N GLY A 141 -15.18 -1.40 -13.89
CA GLY A 141 -15.48 -2.51 -13.00
C GLY A 141 -14.62 -2.62 -11.74
N GLY A 142 -13.95 -1.53 -11.30
CA GLY A 142 -13.03 -1.53 -10.18
C GLY A 142 -13.58 -2.19 -8.92
N TYR A 143 -14.76 -1.79 -8.46
CA TYR A 143 -15.38 -2.32 -7.25
C TYR A 143 -16.44 -3.41 -7.47
N ILE A 144 -16.73 -3.76 -8.71
CA ILE A 144 -17.73 -4.81 -9.04
C ILE A 144 -17.39 -6.12 -8.33
N GLY A 145 -16.11 -6.47 -8.20
CA GLY A 145 -15.72 -7.70 -7.52
C GLY A 145 -16.06 -7.72 -6.03
N ILE A 146 -16.00 -6.57 -5.36
CA ILE A 146 -16.42 -6.45 -3.98
C ILE A 146 -17.95 -6.65 -3.86
N ILE A 147 -18.71 -6.07 -4.77
CA ILE A 147 -20.17 -6.25 -4.83
C ILE A 147 -20.49 -7.73 -5.13
N GLU A 148 -19.84 -8.34 -6.13
CA GLU A 148 -19.98 -9.76 -6.43
C GLU A 148 -19.64 -10.63 -5.21
N TRP A 149 -18.60 -10.25 -4.45
CA TRP A 149 -18.23 -10.96 -3.24
C TRP A 149 -19.30 -10.85 -2.15
N ILE A 150 -19.87 -9.66 -1.91
CA ILE A 150 -20.99 -9.46 -0.98
C ILE A 150 -22.18 -10.31 -1.39
N LEU A 151 -22.44 -10.46 -2.68
CA LEU A 151 -23.52 -11.28 -3.22
C LEU A 151 -23.23 -12.80 -3.25
N GLY A 152 -22.10 -13.24 -2.73
CA GLY A 152 -21.77 -14.65 -2.54
C GLY A 152 -20.73 -15.24 -3.47
N LYS A 153 -20.18 -14.50 -4.42
CA LYS A 153 -19.13 -14.98 -5.33
C LYS A 153 -17.75 -14.83 -4.68
N ARG A 154 -17.22 -15.89 -4.11
CA ARG A 154 -15.98 -15.93 -3.29
C ARG A 154 -14.74 -16.36 -4.07
N ASP A 155 -14.60 -16.01 -5.34
CA ASP A 155 -13.58 -16.53 -6.25
C ASP A 155 -12.38 -15.58 -6.49
N GLY A 156 -12.18 -14.57 -5.65
CA GLY A 156 -11.07 -13.62 -5.74
C GLY A 156 -10.55 -13.23 -4.36
N PHE A 157 -9.29 -12.77 -4.33
CA PHE A 157 -8.64 -12.27 -3.12
C PHE A 157 -8.87 -10.76 -2.95
N TRP A 158 -8.99 -10.32 -1.70
CA TRP A 158 -8.79 -8.94 -1.31
C TRP A 158 -7.34 -8.53 -1.57
N MET A 159 -7.11 -7.32 -2.05
CA MET A 159 -5.76 -6.86 -2.44
C MET A 159 -4.78 -6.91 -1.27
N SER A 160 -5.20 -6.42 -0.11
CA SER A 160 -4.36 -6.37 1.08
C SER A 160 -4.14 -7.76 1.72
N PHE A 161 -5.10 -8.67 1.59
CA PHE A 161 -4.93 -10.06 2.03
C PHE A 161 -3.96 -10.82 1.12
N LEU A 162 -4.01 -10.55 -0.19
CA LEU A 162 -3.02 -11.09 -1.12
C LEU A 162 -1.61 -10.57 -0.77
N THR A 163 -1.47 -9.26 -0.53
CA THR A 163 -0.21 -8.65 -0.11
C THR A 163 0.34 -9.34 1.14
N ARG A 164 -0.49 -9.54 2.16
CA ARG A 164 -0.10 -10.24 3.39
C ARG A 164 0.26 -11.70 3.12
N SER A 165 -0.55 -12.42 2.37
CA SER A 165 -0.28 -13.83 2.02
C SER A 165 1.08 -13.99 1.32
N VAL A 166 1.42 -13.08 0.41
CA VAL A 166 2.71 -13.07 -0.27
C VAL A 166 3.85 -12.80 0.72
N LEU A 167 3.71 -11.81 1.61
CA LEU A 167 4.69 -11.50 2.65
C LEU A 167 4.92 -12.68 3.61
N GLU A 168 3.88 -13.43 3.93
CA GLU A 168 3.99 -14.59 4.82
C GLU A 168 4.61 -15.83 4.16
N ASN A 169 4.32 -16.07 2.88
CA ASN A 169 4.54 -17.37 2.26
C ASN A 169 5.56 -17.39 1.13
N ALA A 170 5.75 -16.27 0.38
CA ALA A 170 6.71 -16.27 -0.71
C ALA A 170 8.16 -16.29 -0.17
N THR A 171 8.97 -17.22 -0.67
CA THR A 171 10.34 -17.43 -0.22
C THR A 171 11.40 -16.82 -1.14
N SER A 172 10.97 -16.17 -2.23
CA SER A 172 11.83 -15.47 -3.18
C SER A 172 11.09 -14.34 -3.87
N TYR A 173 11.85 -13.38 -4.42
CA TYR A 173 11.32 -12.32 -5.30
C TYR A 173 10.51 -12.90 -6.47
N ALA A 174 11.04 -13.92 -7.14
CA ALA A 174 10.37 -14.55 -8.28
C ALA A 174 9.03 -15.19 -7.90
N GLN A 175 8.97 -15.88 -6.76
CA GLN A 175 7.72 -16.45 -6.25
C GLN A 175 6.70 -15.38 -5.86
N ALA A 176 7.15 -14.31 -5.20
CA ALA A 176 6.29 -13.17 -4.88
C ALA A 176 5.72 -12.54 -6.15
N LYS A 177 6.56 -12.29 -7.15
CA LYS A 177 6.16 -11.74 -8.46
C LYS A 177 5.14 -12.63 -9.16
N ASP A 178 5.36 -13.94 -9.19
CA ASP A 178 4.44 -14.91 -9.80
C ASP A 178 3.06 -14.90 -9.13
N GLN A 179 3.02 -14.95 -7.80
CA GLN A 179 1.76 -14.92 -7.05
C GLN A 179 0.99 -13.61 -7.28
N LEU A 180 1.68 -12.45 -7.23
CA LEU A 180 1.06 -11.14 -7.47
C LEU A 180 0.58 -10.99 -8.91
N THR A 181 1.23 -11.63 -9.87
CA THR A 181 0.89 -11.58 -11.29
C THR A 181 -0.33 -12.45 -11.64
N ASN A 182 -0.47 -13.62 -11.01
CA ASN A 182 -1.42 -14.65 -11.46
C ASN A 182 -2.66 -14.80 -10.57
N THR A 183 -2.63 -14.33 -9.32
CA THR A 183 -3.78 -14.50 -8.41
C THR A 183 -4.96 -13.62 -8.83
N LYS A 184 -6.17 -14.19 -8.87
CA LYS A 184 -7.41 -13.47 -9.12
C LYS A 184 -7.79 -12.60 -7.94
N MET A 185 -8.17 -11.35 -8.19
CA MET A 185 -8.48 -10.35 -7.16
C MET A 185 -9.91 -9.85 -7.25
N LEU A 186 -10.39 -9.22 -6.19
CA LEU A 186 -11.71 -8.56 -6.12
C LEU A 186 -11.69 -7.16 -6.73
N ALA A 187 -10.56 -6.46 -6.64
CA ALA A 187 -10.38 -5.11 -7.18
C ALA A 187 -9.02 -5.00 -7.91
N PRO A 188 -8.85 -4.05 -8.83
CA PRO A 188 -7.58 -3.78 -9.50
C PRO A 188 -6.58 -3.13 -8.54
N ALA A 189 -5.28 -3.38 -8.75
CA ALA A 189 -4.21 -2.82 -7.92
C ALA A 189 -2.89 -2.68 -8.69
N TYR A 190 -1.98 -1.89 -8.12
CA TYR A 190 -0.55 -1.94 -8.44
C TYR A 190 0.18 -2.60 -7.28
N PHE A 191 1.05 -3.55 -7.60
CA PHE A 191 2.01 -4.08 -6.64
C PHE A 191 3.40 -3.59 -7.03
N ILE A 192 4.08 -2.97 -6.10
CA ILE A 192 5.45 -2.50 -6.27
C ILE A 192 6.33 -3.44 -5.45
N LEU A 193 7.22 -4.15 -6.14
CA LEU A 193 8.04 -5.22 -5.57
C LEU A 193 9.52 -4.91 -5.77
N GLY A 194 10.30 -4.93 -4.68
CA GLY A 194 11.74 -4.79 -4.69
C GLY A 194 12.41 -6.03 -4.12
N GLY A 195 13.42 -6.57 -4.79
CA GLY A 195 14.18 -7.73 -4.31
C GLY A 195 15.48 -7.34 -3.61
N ASN A 196 16.42 -8.28 -3.56
CA ASN A 196 17.74 -8.07 -2.95
C ASN A 196 18.91 -8.19 -3.94
N ARG A 197 18.62 -8.37 -5.23
CA ARG A 197 19.62 -8.44 -6.30
C ARG A 197 19.40 -7.33 -7.30
N SER A 198 20.48 -6.86 -7.92
CA SER A 198 20.40 -5.89 -9.01
C SER A 198 19.37 -6.29 -10.07
N GLY A 199 18.55 -5.34 -10.50
CA GLY A 199 17.46 -5.53 -11.46
C GLY A 199 16.15 -6.09 -10.85
N GLU A 200 16.13 -6.52 -9.60
CA GLU A 200 14.91 -7.03 -8.96
C GLU A 200 14.03 -5.89 -8.43
N GLY A 201 13.44 -5.13 -9.34
CA GLY A 201 12.47 -4.08 -9.01
C GLY A 201 11.41 -3.98 -10.10
N CYS A 202 10.12 -3.98 -9.71
CA CYS A 202 9.05 -3.84 -10.70
C CYS A 202 7.77 -3.22 -10.12
N VAL A 203 6.95 -2.70 -11.04
CA VAL A 203 5.53 -2.38 -10.82
C VAL A 203 4.70 -3.37 -11.60
N ILE A 204 3.83 -4.09 -10.91
CA ILE A 204 2.87 -5.03 -11.51
C ILE A 204 1.51 -4.35 -11.56
N THR A 205 1.02 -4.05 -12.75
CA THR A 205 -0.30 -3.45 -12.97
C THR A 205 -1.34 -4.54 -13.17
N ARG A 206 -2.33 -4.59 -12.27
CA ARG A 206 -3.34 -5.64 -12.28
C ARG A 206 -4.74 -5.10 -12.55
N SER A 207 -5.46 -5.81 -13.43
CA SER A 207 -6.91 -5.86 -13.35
C SER A 207 -7.33 -6.94 -12.33
N ARG A 208 -8.63 -7.06 -12.10
CA ARG A 208 -9.17 -8.13 -11.24
C ARG A 208 -8.77 -9.54 -11.70
N LYS A 209 -8.67 -9.76 -13.01
CA LYS A 209 -8.54 -11.10 -13.62
C LYS A 209 -7.20 -11.36 -14.28
N ALA A 210 -6.47 -10.31 -14.65
CA ALA A 210 -5.27 -10.43 -15.46
C ALA A 210 -4.17 -9.45 -15.03
N CYS A 211 -2.94 -9.81 -15.28
CA CYS A 211 -1.81 -8.91 -15.31
C CYS A 211 -1.88 -8.09 -16.61
N LEU A 212 -1.85 -6.78 -16.50
CA LEU A 212 -1.91 -5.88 -17.65
C LEU A 212 -0.53 -5.43 -18.10
N ASP A 213 0.38 -5.28 -17.14
CA ASP A 213 1.75 -4.84 -17.39
C ASP A 213 2.66 -5.23 -16.22
N VAL A 214 3.93 -5.46 -16.52
CA VAL A 214 5.02 -5.59 -15.55
C VAL A 214 6.13 -4.65 -15.99
N TRP A 215 6.24 -3.51 -15.31
CA TRP A 215 7.28 -2.53 -15.56
C TRP A 215 8.47 -2.79 -14.64
N GLU A 216 9.58 -3.22 -15.22
CA GLU A 216 10.78 -3.61 -14.49
C GLU A 216 11.89 -2.55 -14.57
N LEU A 217 12.81 -2.60 -13.62
CA LEU A 217 14.09 -1.90 -13.75
C LEU A 217 14.82 -2.39 -15.01
N ASP A 218 15.37 -1.45 -15.76
CA ASP A 218 16.18 -1.75 -16.95
C ASP A 218 17.43 -0.85 -16.97
N LEU A 219 18.41 -1.26 -16.20
CA LEU A 219 19.66 -0.49 -16.02
C LEU A 219 20.43 -0.31 -17.33
N LYS A 220 20.31 -1.27 -18.28
CA LYS A 220 20.98 -1.18 -19.58
C LYS A 220 20.45 -0.01 -20.41
N HIS A 221 19.19 0.35 -20.23
CA HIS A 221 18.54 1.47 -20.90
C HIS A 221 18.34 2.68 -19.99
N GLY A 222 19.00 2.71 -18.82
CA GLY A 222 18.98 3.86 -17.91
C GLY A 222 17.75 3.93 -16.99
N SER A 223 16.89 2.90 -16.98
CA SER A 223 15.72 2.82 -16.08
C SER A 223 16.15 2.24 -14.73
N TRP A 224 16.78 3.07 -13.90
CA TRP A 224 17.29 2.70 -12.59
C TRP A 224 16.26 2.85 -11.46
N TYR A 225 15.05 3.32 -11.74
CA TYR A 225 13.94 3.34 -10.81
C TYR A 225 12.61 3.03 -11.53
N VAL A 226 11.66 2.52 -10.75
CA VAL A 226 10.24 2.45 -11.07
C VAL A 226 9.47 3.23 -10.02
N LEU A 227 8.44 3.98 -10.44
CA LEU A 227 7.62 4.82 -9.56
C LEU A 227 6.17 4.72 -9.96
N GLU A 228 5.30 4.38 -9.02
CA GLU A 228 3.87 4.28 -9.25
C GLU A 228 3.09 5.11 -8.23
N THR A 229 2.06 5.77 -8.74
CA THR A 229 1.05 6.45 -7.95
C THR A 229 -0.25 5.64 -7.97
N ASN A 230 -1.32 6.19 -8.58
CA ASN A 230 -2.61 5.51 -8.73
C ASN A 230 -3.11 5.54 -10.18
N TYR A 231 -2.22 5.82 -11.15
CA TYR A 231 -2.55 5.96 -12.57
C TYR A 231 -1.62 5.09 -13.41
N ASP A 232 -2.18 4.37 -14.38
CA ASP A 232 -1.42 3.54 -15.33
C ASP A 232 -0.25 4.35 -15.92
N ARG A 233 0.95 3.74 -16.02
CA ARG A 233 2.16 4.44 -16.49
C ARG A 233 2.03 4.99 -17.93
N TRP A 234 1.11 4.44 -18.72
CA TRP A 234 0.79 4.88 -20.10
C TRP A 234 -0.34 5.91 -20.16
N LYS A 235 -0.84 6.37 -19.02
CA LYS A 235 -1.84 7.42 -18.91
C LYS A 235 -1.28 8.61 -18.14
N ASP A 236 -1.66 9.80 -18.56
CA ASP A 236 -1.39 10.98 -17.76
C ASP A 236 -2.21 10.95 -16.46
N PRO A 237 -1.61 11.28 -15.31
CA PRO A 237 -2.37 11.43 -14.08
C PRO A 237 -3.35 12.61 -14.20
N LEU A 238 -4.41 12.59 -13.42
CA LEU A 238 -5.30 13.75 -13.29
C LEU A 238 -4.49 14.99 -12.92
N PHE A 239 -4.76 16.10 -13.56
CA PHE A 239 -4.04 17.36 -13.32
C PHE A 239 -4.01 17.74 -11.83
N LEU A 240 -5.11 17.54 -11.12
CA LEU A 240 -5.22 17.85 -9.68
C LEU A 240 -4.46 16.85 -8.78
N ASP A 241 -4.12 15.67 -9.28
CA ASP A 241 -3.42 14.62 -8.52
C ASP A 241 -2.13 14.16 -9.21
N ASN A 242 -1.42 15.08 -9.84
CA ASN A 242 -0.15 14.77 -10.50
C ASN A 242 1.02 14.74 -9.51
N ARG A 243 1.12 13.67 -8.73
CA ARG A 243 2.27 13.38 -7.85
C ARG A 243 3.43 12.72 -8.61
N ARG A 244 3.15 12.06 -9.75
CA ARG A 244 4.15 11.35 -10.57
C ARG A 244 5.21 12.28 -11.13
N THR A 245 4.80 13.35 -11.82
CA THR A 245 5.74 14.26 -12.50
C THR A 245 6.74 14.91 -11.54
N PRO A 246 6.34 15.52 -10.39
CA PRO A 246 7.30 16.08 -9.45
C PRO A 246 8.21 15.03 -8.81
N ALA A 247 7.70 13.83 -8.51
CA ALA A 247 8.54 12.76 -7.96
C ALA A 247 9.62 12.30 -8.96
N MET A 248 9.25 12.08 -10.22
CA MET A 248 10.19 11.72 -11.28
C MET A 248 11.23 12.82 -11.54
N LYS A 249 10.80 14.08 -11.53
CA LYS A 249 11.72 15.22 -11.65
C LYS A 249 12.77 15.21 -10.54
N CYS A 250 12.34 15.06 -9.30
CA CYS A 250 13.22 15.03 -8.13
C CYS A 250 14.18 13.83 -8.19
N LEU A 251 13.70 12.63 -8.59
CA LEU A 251 14.55 11.45 -8.80
C LEU A 251 15.62 11.70 -9.87
N ASN A 252 15.24 12.26 -11.01
CA ASN A 252 16.17 12.55 -12.10
C ASN A 252 17.22 13.60 -11.70
N GLU A 253 16.85 14.61 -10.90
CA GLU A 253 17.79 15.60 -10.35
C GLU A 253 18.72 14.98 -9.30
N THR A 254 18.24 14.01 -8.52
CA THR A 254 19.05 13.26 -7.54
C THR A 254 20.08 12.39 -8.24
N THR A 255 19.75 11.78 -9.36
CA THR A 255 20.54 10.81 -10.13
C THR A 255 20.81 9.48 -9.42
N GLN A 256 21.02 8.43 -10.21
CA GLN A 256 21.33 7.09 -9.71
C GLN A 256 22.54 7.04 -8.75
N LYS A 257 23.56 7.87 -9.02
CA LYS A 257 24.80 7.92 -8.23
C LYS A 257 24.58 8.42 -6.79
N LYS A 258 23.58 9.27 -6.59
CA LYS A 258 23.31 9.91 -5.28
C LYS A 258 22.11 9.33 -4.57
N ILE A 259 21.42 8.35 -5.17
CA ILE A 259 20.23 7.78 -4.56
C ILE A 259 20.57 7.08 -3.23
N SER A 260 19.74 7.27 -2.24
CA SER A 260 19.87 6.73 -0.89
C SER A 260 18.54 6.84 -0.17
N LEU A 261 18.35 6.20 0.99
CA LEU A 261 17.12 6.36 1.77
C LEU A 261 16.83 7.83 2.14
N PRO A 262 17.80 8.65 2.60
CA PRO A 262 17.57 10.08 2.81
C PRO A 262 17.13 10.82 1.54
N ALA A 263 17.80 10.58 0.40
CA ALA A 263 17.43 11.22 -0.85
C ALA A 263 16.01 10.83 -1.32
N ILE A 264 15.63 9.56 -1.13
CA ILE A 264 14.27 9.10 -1.41
C ILE A 264 13.26 9.72 -0.45
N TYR A 265 13.61 9.90 0.82
CA TYR A 265 12.77 10.64 1.76
C TYR A 265 12.50 12.07 1.29
N ASP A 266 13.51 12.75 0.75
CA ASP A 266 13.36 14.09 0.17
C ASP A 266 12.43 14.08 -1.05
N VAL A 267 12.55 13.08 -1.94
CA VAL A 267 11.62 12.87 -3.08
C VAL A 267 10.19 12.73 -2.57
N LEU A 268 9.96 11.88 -1.57
CA LEU A 268 8.64 11.64 -0.98
C LEU A 268 8.13 12.83 -0.12
N SER A 269 9.01 13.79 0.19
CA SER A 269 8.67 15.03 0.88
C SER A 269 8.38 16.21 -0.07
N THR A 270 8.64 16.02 -1.37
CA THR A 270 8.33 17.03 -2.38
C THR A 270 6.82 17.19 -2.56
N LYS A 271 6.31 18.42 -2.56
CA LYS A 271 4.88 18.67 -2.79
C LYS A 271 4.57 18.61 -4.29
N PRO A 272 3.47 17.98 -4.71
CA PRO A 272 2.36 17.39 -3.95
C PRO A 272 2.54 15.90 -3.58
N VAL A 273 3.72 15.30 -3.75
CA VAL A 273 3.97 13.91 -3.34
C VAL A 273 3.71 13.74 -1.84
N LEU A 274 4.19 14.69 -1.04
CA LEU A 274 3.71 14.91 0.31
C LEU A 274 2.52 15.86 0.27
N ASN A 275 1.38 15.45 0.79
CA ASN A 275 0.15 16.21 0.85
C ASN A 275 -0.58 15.99 2.18
N LYS A 276 -1.73 16.65 2.36
CA LYS A 276 -2.48 16.57 3.63
C LYS A 276 -3.14 15.20 3.90
N LEU A 277 -3.23 14.34 2.89
CA LEU A 277 -3.70 12.96 3.05
C LEU A 277 -2.59 12.02 3.52
N THR A 278 -1.31 12.41 3.42
CA THR A 278 -0.19 11.55 3.76
C THR A 278 -0.20 11.21 5.26
N THR A 279 -0.34 9.93 5.55
CA THR A 279 -0.40 9.38 6.90
C THR A 279 0.98 8.97 7.39
N TYR A 280 1.71 8.21 6.56
CA TYR A 280 3.08 7.80 6.87
C TYR A 280 3.94 7.65 5.61
N THR A 281 5.26 7.73 5.81
CA THR A 281 6.29 7.34 4.84
C THR A 281 7.02 6.12 5.38
N THR A 282 7.23 5.09 4.55
CA THR A 282 8.09 3.94 4.90
C THR A 282 9.29 3.89 3.96
N LEU A 283 10.48 3.68 4.53
CA LEU A 283 11.76 3.49 3.85
C LEU A 283 12.26 2.07 4.13
N MET A 284 12.63 1.36 3.08
CA MET A 284 13.02 -0.05 3.17
C MET A 284 14.28 -0.33 2.36
N GLU A 285 15.16 -1.16 2.92
CA GLU A 285 16.33 -1.70 2.23
C GLU A 285 16.52 -3.15 2.65
N VAL A 286 16.38 -4.07 1.68
CA VAL A 286 16.25 -5.51 1.92
C VAL A 286 17.53 -6.12 2.46
N SER A 287 18.70 -5.73 1.91
CA SER A 287 19.97 -6.38 2.22
C SER A 287 20.45 -6.07 3.66
N SER A 288 20.23 -4.86 4.16
CA SER A 288 20.50 -4.51 5.56
C SER A 288 19.37 -4.87 6.52
N GLY A 289 18.18 -5.15 6.00
CA GLY A 289 16.97 -5.31 6.78
C GLY A 289 16.44 -4.00 7.37
N THR A 290 16.86 -2.84 6.81
CA THR A 290 16.38 -1.52 7.22
C THR A 290 14.91 -1.36 6.88
N PHE A 291 14.12 -1.05 7.90
CA PHE A 291 12.69 -0.82 7.80
C PHE A 291 12.31 0.32 8.76
N GLU A 292 12.08 1.49 8.19
CA GLU A 292 11.82 2.71 8.94
C GLU A 292 10.47 3.29 8.51
N ALA A 293 9.65 3.71 9.48
CA ALA A 293 8.38 4.36 9.22
C ALA A 293 8.31 5.70 9.97
N TYR A 294 7.81 6.71 9.27
CA TYR A 294 7.68 8.07 9.76
C TYR A 294 6.22 8.51 9.63
N LEU A 295 5.61 8.91 10.73
CA LEU A 295 4.34 9.63 10.67
C LEU A 295 4.55 10.94 9.92
N ARG A 296 3.60 11.27 9.04
CA ARG A 296 3.72 12.48 8.22
C ARG A 296 2.62 13.47 8.57
N ASP A 297 3.03 14.72 8.52
CA ASP A 297 2.13 15.86 8.49
C ASP A 297 2.59 16.80 7.38
N CYS A 298 1.66 17.59 6.86
CA CYS A 298 1.94 18.57 5.82
C CYS A 298 1.33 19.92 6.23
N PRO A 299 2.08 20.70 7.05
CA PRO A 299 1.62 22.02 7.47
C PRO A 299 1.50 23.00 6.28
N ASP A 300 0.66 23.99 6.43
CA ASP A 300 0.49 25.03 5.42
C ASP A 300 1.80 25.80 5.15
N PRO A 301 2.06 26.18 3.89
CA PRO A 301 1.27 25.91 2.69
C PRO A 301 1.45 24.47 2.20
N CYS A 302 0.35 23.70 2.16
CA CYS A 302 0.33 22.34 1.67
C CYS A 302 -0.91 22.09 0.82
N ILE A 303 -0.76 21.24 -0.19
CA ILE A 303 -1.86 20.84 -1.07
C ILE A 303 -2.77 19.86 -0.32
N PRO A 304 -4.11 20.02 -0.41
CA PRO A 304 -5.04 19.16 0.31
C PRO A 304 -4.95 17.68 -0.11
N TRP A 305 -4.59 17.41 -1.36
CA TRP A 305 -4.49 16.06 -1.94
C TRP A 305 -3.27 15.88 -2.82
#